data_98f7dea678d49f4dcad9d8bca519d3ba
#
_entry.id   98f7dea678d49f4dcad9d8bca519d3ba
#
_cell.length_a   1.000
_cell.length_b   1.000
_cell.length_c   1.000
_cell.angle_alpha   90.00
_cell.angle_beta   90.00
_cell.angle_gamma   90.00
#
_symmetry.space_group_name_H-M   'P 1'
#
loop_
_entity.id
_entity.type
_entity.pdbx_description
1 polymer ?
#
loop_
_entity_poly.entity_id
_entity_poly.type
_entity_poly.pdbx_seq_one_letter_code
_entity_poly.pdbx_strand_id
1 'polypeptide(L)'
;MERSPKCCGDQAEFGHFIVWGALVVILLGIVPTEVLADISREMAECAKIVDDGERLKCYDELSGRKAVESPPVNGSAEKAPEEKSGRISYFSRLWELDKESSRGKYVIIPHRSNYMLPFTFNDSPNTDSARESGSNKDMKKAEVKFQLSFKVKLWQDILDKEMDLWVGYTQQSFWQFYDFEDSSPFRETNYEPELLLNFKTDYNVLGFKGRFINVGLNHQSNGRSELSSRSWNRIVTNLGLEKDNFALLLKGWYRIPEAAQDDDNPNIEDYLGYGEVWGYYLWKKHRFGVMLRDNLKFPRNRGAVQLEWSFPMIERVSGYVQYFSGYGENLLDYRHSVNRIGIGFILIDWN
;
A
#
# COMPACT_ATOMS: atom_id res chain seq x y z
N MET A 1 -62.45 -1.74 0.55
CA MET A 1 -61.68 -2.99 0.35
C MET A 1 -60.23 -2.63 0.21
N GLU A 2 -59.56 -2.57 1.34
CA GLU A 2 -58.13 -2.31 1.48
C GLU A 2 -57.34 -3.50 1.02
N ARG A 3 -56.28 -3.29 0.27
CA ARG A 3 -55.21 -4.26 0.10
C ARG A 3 -53.89 -3.63 0.53
N SER A 4 -53.44 -4.11 1.67
CA SER A 4 -52.11 -3.91 2.24
C SER A 4 -51.00 -4.37 1.27
N PRO A 5 -49.85 -3.63 1.13
CA PRO A 5 -48.70 -4.17 0.47
C PRO A 5 -47.88 -5.04 1.41
N LYS A 6 -47.49 -6.21 0.91
CA LYS A 6 -46.63 -7.18 1.57
C LYS A 6 -45.19 -6.65 1.60
N CYS A 7 -44.64 -6.54 2.81
CA CYS A 7 -43.18 -6.56 3.03
C CYS A 7 -42.62 -7.93 2.60
N CYS A 8 -41.60 -7.89 1.73
CA CYS A 8 -40.66 -8.97 1.46
C CYS A 8 -39.35 -8.21 1.12
N GLY A 9 -38.37 -8.21 1.98
CA GLY A 9 -37.57 -9.24 2.52
C GLY A 9 -36.16 -8.99 2.10
N ASP A 10 -35.47 -7.99 2.76
CA ASP A 10 -34.02 -7.78 2.69
C ASP A 10 -33.30 -8.91 3.41
N GLN A 11 -32.90 -9.94 2.70
CA GLN A 11 -32.03 -10.99 3.23
C GLN A 11 -30.82 -11.33 2.34
N ALA A 12 -30.67 -10.70 1.18
CA ALA A 12 -29.62 -11.07 0.21
C ALA A 12 -28.31 -10.27 0.33
N GLU A 13 -28.35 -9.07 0.91
CA GLU A 13 -27.17 -8.19 0.92
C GLU A 13 -26.18 -8.43 2.07
N PHE A 14 -26.62 -9.08 3.16
CA PHE A 14 -25.70 -9.41 4.28
C PHE A 14 -24.75 -10.59 3.97
N GLY A 15 -25.04 -11.40 2.95
CA GLY A 15 -24.25 -12.58 2.60
C GLY A 15 -22.87 -12.30 2.02
N HIS A 16 -22.73 -11.25 1.20
CA HIS A 16 -21.47 -10.96 0.52
C HIS A 16 -20.41 -10.31 1.45
N PHE A 17 -20.82 -9.45 2.37
CA PHE A 17 -19.90 -8.89 3.38
C PHE A 17 -19.39 -9.93 4.37
N ILE A 18 -20.20 -10.92 4.71
CA ILE A 18 -19.83 -11.99 5.66
C ILE A 18 -18.81 -12.96 5.02
N VAL A 19 -18.92 -13.25 3.72
CA VAL A 19 -18.01 -14.20 3.05
C VAL A 19 -16.60 -13.62 2.91
N TRP A 20 -16.45 -12.33 2.61
CA TRP A 20 -15.12 -11.69 2.48
C TRP A 20 -14.52 -11.34 3.84
N GLY A 21 -15.32 -10.89 4.80
CA GLY A 21 -14.89 -10.70 6.19
C GLY A 21 -14.46 -12.02 6.85
N ALA A 22 -15.14 -13.11 6.55
CA ALA A 22 -14.80 -14.43 7.04
C ALA A 22 -13.49 -14.97 6.43
N LEU A 23 -13.20 -14.68 5.16
CA LEU A 23 -11.94 -15.12 4.52
C LEU A 23 -10.71 -14.41 5.13
N VAL A 24 -10.83 -13.14 5.47
CA VAL A 24 -9.75 -12.39 6.15
C VAL A 24 -9.60 -12.85 7.61
N VAL A 25 -10.70 -13.15 8.29
CA VAL A 25 -10.67 -13.66 9.68
C VAL A 25 -10.20 -15.13 9.73
N ILE A 26 -10.52 -15.95 8.73
CA ILE A 26 -10.04 -17.34 8.65
C ILE A 26 -8.54 -17.39 8.36
N LEU A 27 -7.99 -16.45 7.58
CA LEU A 27 -6.54 -16.36 7.35
C LEU A 27 -5.75 -15.82 8.57
N LEU A 28 -6.39 -15.07 9.46
CA LEU A 28 -5.81 -14.60 10.73
C LEU A 28 -6.03 -15.59 11.90
N GLY A 29 -6.90 -16.58 11.75
CA GLY A 29 -7.34 -17.49 12.81
C GLY A 29 -6.65 -18.85 12.88
N ILE A 30 -5.65 -19.14 12.04
CA ILE A 30 -4.96 -20.46 12.01
C ILE A 30 -3.57 -20.38 12.67
N VAL A 31 -3.45 -19.72 13.81
CA VAL A 31 -2.38 -20.07 14.76
C VAL A 31 -3.07 -20.82 15.89
N PRO A 32 -2.77 -22.12 16.11
CA PRO A 32 -3.32 -22.85 17.25
C PRO A 32 -2.97 -22.10 18.54
N THR A 33 -3.95 -21.80 19.33
CA THR A 33 -3.77 -21.10 20.62
C THR A 33 -2.80 -21.82 21.56
N GLU A 34 -2.61 -23.11 21.38
CA GLU A 34 -1.65 -23.94 22.10
C GLU A 34 -0.21 -23.59 21.77
N VAL A 35 0.11 -23.25 20.51
CA VAL A 35 1.48 -22.86 20.09
C VAL A 35 1.86 -21.49 20.66
N LEU A 36 0.95 -20.54 20.73
CA LEU A 36 1.17 -19.23 21.34
C LEU A 36 1.36 -19.32 22.85
N ALA A 37 0.65 -20.22 23.52
CA ALA A 37 0.77 -20.45 24.95
C ALA A 37 2.13 -21.11 25.31
N ASP A 38 2.64 -22.00 24.46
CA ASP A 38 3.90 -22.69 24.66
C ASP A 38 5.08 -21.76 24.49
N ILE A 39 5.10 -20.96 23.41
CA ILE A 39 6.13 -19.93 23.15
C ILE A 39 6.19 -18.89 24.28
N SER A 40 5.04 -18.44 24.78
CA SER A 40 5.01 -17.45 25.86
C SER A 40 5.55 -18.01 27.18
N ARG A 41 5.38 -19.31 27.42
CA ARG A 41 5.89 -20.00 28.60
C ARG A 41 7.43 -20.16 28.53
N GLU A 42 7.95 -20.54 27.38
CA GLU A 42 9.39 -20.66 27.16
C GLU A 42 10.10 -19.29 27.23
N MET A 43 9.50 -18.24 26.69
CA MET A 43 10.02 -16.86 26.85
C MET A 43 10.04 -16.42 28.31
N ALA A 44 9.07 -16.82 29.12
CA ALA A 44 9.02 -16.51 30.54
C ALA A 44 10.13 -17.25 31.34
N GLU A 45 10.55 -18.43 30.90
CA GLU A 45 11.70 -19.14 31.50
C GLU A 45 13.04 -18.45 31.19
N CYS A 46 13.23 -18.00 29.94
CA CYS A 46 14.41 -17.19 29.58
C CYS A 46 14.49 -15.89 30.40
N ALA A 47 13.37 -15.26 30.72
CA ALA A 47 13.33 -14.03 31.52
C ALA A 47 13.83 -14.20 32.94
N LYS A 48 13.89 -15.42 33.48
CA LYS A 48 14.40 -15.72 34.85
C LYS A 48 15.93 -15.78 34.91
N ILE A 49 16.62 -15.84 33.80
CA ILE A 49 18.08 -15.91 33.73
C ILE A 49 18.67 -14.55 34.11
N VAL A 50 19.50 -14.51 35.12
CA VAL A 50 20.07 -13.28 35.68
C VAL A 50 21.21 -12.73 34.84
N ASP A 51 22.01 -13.60 34.22
CA ASP A 51 23.09 -13.21 33.33
C ASP A 51 22.55 -12.76 31.99
N ASP A 52 22.93 -11.55 31.56
CA ASP A 52 22.42 -10.95 30.34
C ASP A 52 22.82 -11.70 29.06
N GLY A 53 24.04 -12.30 29.05
CA GLY A 53 24.54 -13.07 27.91
C GLY A 53 23.82 -14.41 27.75
N GLU A 54 23.62 -15.13 28.84
CA GLU A 54 22.89 -16.39 28.84
C GLU A 54 21.40 -16.19 28.57
N ARG A 55 20.82 -15.12 29.08
CA ARG A 55 19.42 -14.74 28.78
C ARG A 55 19.23 -14.41 27.31
N LEU A 56 20.14 -13.64 26.70
CA LEU A 56 20.10 -13.34 25.27
C LEU A 56 20.23 -14.61 24.42
N LYS A 57 21.15 -15.51 24.81
CA LYS A 57 21.32 -16.79 24.11
C LYS A 57 20.06 -17.65 24.16
N CYS A 58 19.38 -17.69 25.31
CA CYS A 58 18.10 -18.38 25.45
C CYS A 58 17.01 -17.82 24.51
N TYR A 59 16.89 -16.50 24.38
CA TYR A 59 15.99 -15.89 23.45
C TYR A 59 16.38 -16.12 21.99
N ASP A 60 17.67 -16.10 21.67
CA ASP A 60 18.18 -16.37 20.32
C ASP A 60 17.88 -17.83 19.90
N GLU A 61 18.03 -18.79 20.79
CA GLU A 61 17.68 -20.19 20.54
C GLU A 61 16.18 -20.38 20.33
N LEU A 62 15.33 -19.75 21.13
CA LEU A 62 13.87 -19.74 20.94
C LEU A 62 13.42 -19.10 19.63
N SER A 63 14.11 -18.04 19.20
CA SER A 63 13.82 -17.36 17.93
C SER A 63 14.39 -18.07 16.70
N GLY A 64 15.15 -19.17 16.88
CA GLY A 64 15.83 -19.89 15.81
C GLY A 64 17.05 -19.15 15.25
N ARG A 65 17.54 -18.12 15.96
CA ARG A 65 18.72 -17.36 15.57
C ARG A 65 19.99 -18.14 15.96
N LYS A 66 20.69 -18.70 15.02
CA LYS A 66 21.98 -19.35 15.27
C LYS A 66 23.01 -18.28 15.61
N ALA A 67 23.72 -18.48 16.74
CA ALA A 67 24.87 -17.66 17.13
C ALA A 67 25.92 -17.68 16.00
N VAL A 68 26.26 -16.50 15.48
CA VAL A 68 27.39 -16.34 14.57
C VAL A 68 28.65 -16.48 15.46
N GLU A 69 29.35 -17.60 15.37
CA GLU A 69 30.68 -17.73 15.99
C GLU A 69 31.60 -16.65 15.45
N SER A 70 32.02 -15.75 16.30
CA SER A 70 33.02 -14.75 15.95
C SER A 70 34.34 -15.48 15.65
N PRO A 71 34.96 -15.28 14.49
CA PRO A 71 36.25 -15.88 14.17
C PRO A 71 37.33 -15.33 15.12
N PRO A 72 38.35 -16.14 15.52
CA PRO A 72 39.41 -15.70 16.41
C PRO A 72 40.21 -14.58 15.75
N VAL A 73 40.47 -13.52 16.53
CA VAL A 73 41.30 -12.40 16.14
C VAL A 73 42.77 -12.87 16.11
N ASN A 74 43.27 -13.24 14.96
CA ASN A 74 44.70 -13.37 14.69
C ASN A 74 45.13 -12.22 13.79
N GLY A 75 45.99 -11.36 14.34
CA GLY A 75 46.51 -10.19 13.64
C GLY A 75 47.45 -10.57 12.50
N SER A 76 47.14 -10.16 11.32
CA SER A 76 48.05 -9.69 10.29
C SER A 76 47.22 -8.85 9.30
N ALA A 77 47.61 -7.60 9.18
CA ALA A 77 46.95 -6.63 8.31
C ALA A 77 47.25 -6.95 6.84
N GLU A 78 46.39 -7.72 6.22
CA GLU A 78 46.28 -7.80 4.78
C GLU A 78 44.99 -7.06 4.40
N LYS A 79 45.14 -5.96 3.66
CA LYS A 79 44.01 -5.17 3.16
C LYS A 79 43.12 -6.08 2.32
N ALA A 80 42.07 -6.62 2.95
CA ALA A 80 40.95 -7.16 2.20
C ALA A 80 40.36 -6.07 1.32
N PRO A 81 39.88 -6.39 0.11
CA PRO A 81 39.18 -5.42 -0.74
C PRO A 81 38.02 -4.85 0.10
N GLU A 82 37.91 -3.54 0.13
CA GLU A 82 36.73 -2.87 0.70
C GLU A 82 35.48 -3.42 0.00
N GLU A 83 34.86 -4.43 0.61
CA GLU A 83 33.47 -4.73 0.35
C GLU A 83 32.71 -3.45 0.69
N LYS A 84 32.38 -2.68 -0.33
CA LYS A 84 31.47 -1.54 -0.19
C LYS A 84 30.25 -2.09 0.50
N SER A 85 30.09 -1.78 1.79
CA SER A 85 28.83 -1.95 2.51
C SER A 85 27.74 -1.34 1.64
N GLY A 86 27.11 -2.17 0.82
CA GLY A 86 26.22 -1.74 -0.25
C GLY A 86 24.99 -1.12 0.42
N ARG A 87 24.77 0.17 0.13
CA ARG A 87 23.55 0.85 0.55
C ARG A 87 22.35 -0.01 0.09
N ILE A 88 21.55 -0.51 1.05
CA ILE A 88 20.34 -1.27 0.74
C ILE A 88 19.48 -0.45 -0.22
N SER A 89 19.11 -1.03 -1.34
CA SER A 89 18.38 -0.31 -2.40
C SER A 89 16.95 0.05 -1.96
N TYR A 90 16.33 0.98 -2.66
CA TYR A 90 14.97 1.43 -2.34
C TYR A 90 13.97 0.27 -2.37
N PHE A 91 13.97 -0.53 -3.44
CA PHE A 91 13.06 -1.67 -3.55
C PHE A 91 13.43 -2.85 -2.66
N SER A 92 14.72 -3.03 -2.33
CA SER A 92 15.12 -4.03 -1.35
C SER A 92 14.53 -3.73 0.02
N ARG A 93 14.60 -2.49 0.47
CA ARG A 93 13.96 -2.08 1.73
C ARG A 93 12.44 -2.25 1.71
N LEU A 94 11.82 -1.98 0.57
CA LEU A 94 10.36 -2.06 0.42
C LEU A 94 9.86 -3.50 0.32
N TRP A 95 10.58 -4.40 -0.37
CA TRP A 95 10.13 -5.76 -0.68
C TRP A 95 10.98 -6.85 -0.04
N GLU A 96 11.93 -6.48 0.82
CA GLU A 96 12.83 -7.41 1.51
C GLU A 96 13.56 -8.36 0.53
N LEU A 97 14.12 -7.78 -0.53
CA LEU A 97 14.72 -8.55 -1.62
C LEU A 97 16.11 -9.09 -1.28
N ASP A 98 16.78 -8.53 -0.28
CA ASP A 98 18.11 -8.92 0.16
C ASP A 98 18.03 -9.43 1.61
N LYS A 99 18.95 -10.30 2.02
CA LYS A 99 18.98 -10.88 3.38
C LYS A 99 19.06 -9.79 4.46
N GLU A 100 19.82 -8.73 4.19
CA GLU A 100 20.04 -7.61 5.10
C GLU A 100 18.77 -6.76 5.31
N SER A 101 17.82 -6.80 4.35
CA SER A 101 16.54 -6.09 4.43
C SER A 101 15.42 -6.95 4.99
N SER A 102 15.63 -8.27 5.15
CA SER A 102 14.59 -9.21 5.57
C SER A 102 14.25 -9.06 7.06
N ARG A 103 12.96 -8.90 7.35
CA ARG A 103 12.38 -8.84 8.70
C ARG A 103 11.63 -10.12 9.07
N GLY A 104 11.56 -11.08 8.13
CA GLY A 104 10.87 -12.35 8.31
C GLY A 104 9.37 -12.29 8.03
N LYS A 105 8.67 -13.38 8.37
CA LYS A 105 7.22 -13.53 8.16
C LYS A 105 6.41 -12.85 9.27
N TYR A 106 5.18 -12.44 8.95
CA TYR A 106 4.18 -11.89 9.89
C TYR A 106 4.57 -10.55 10.53
N VAL A 107 5.54 -9.85 9.95
CA VAL A 107 5.91 -8.50 10.36
C VAL A 107 5.14 -7.48 9.50
N ILE A 108 4.47 -6.55 10.15
CA ILE A 108 3.78 -5.45 9.46
C ILE A 108 4.81 -4.42 9.02
N ILE A 109 4.87 -4.18 7.71
CA ILE A 109 5.75 -3.17 7.12
C ILE A 109 4.94 -2.23 6.20
N PRO A 110 5.40 -1.02 5.95
CA PRO A 110 4.74 -0.14 4.98
C PRO A 110 4.70 -0.77 3.59
N HIS A 111 3.57 -0.58 2.89
CA HIS A 111 3.38 -1.05 1.52
C HIS A 111 3.56 0.09 0.51
N ARG A 112 2.80 1.17 0.68
CA ARG A 112 2.94 2.45 -0.03
C ARG A 112 3.27 3.56 0.96
N SER A 113 3.37 4.79 0.51
CA SER A 113 3.62 5.95 1.36
C SER A 113 2.52 6.11 2.41
N ASN A 114 2.90 6.25 3.70
CA ASN A 114 1.99 6.57 4.78
C ASN A 114 2.10 8.06 5.08
N TYR A 115 1.13 8.84 4.65
CA TYR A 115 1.17 10.29 4.76
C TYR A 115 -0.13 10.88 5.33
N MET A 116 0.00 12.05 5.89
CA MET A 116 -1.10 12.93 6.24
C MET A 116 -0.82 14.33 5.66
N LEU A 117 -1.75 14.83 4.88
CA LEU A 117 -1.79 16.18 4.35
C LEU A 117 -2.92 16.93 5.07
N PRO A 118 -2.61 17.57 6.21
CA PRO A 118 -3.61 18.34 6.98
C PRO A 118 -4.26 19.42 6.13
N PHE A 119 -3.53 19.97 5.17
CA PHE A 119 -4.06 20.95 4.24
C PHE A 119 -3.85 20.50 2.81
N THR A 120 -4.96 20.31 2.10
CA THR A 120 -4.99 20.18 0.63
C THR A 120 -5.95 21.21 0.06
N PHE A 121 -5.64 21.69 -1.14
CA PHE A 121 -6.50 22.60 -1.88
C PHE A 121 -6.79 22.00 -3.25
N ASN A 122 -8.07 21.80 -3.56
CA ASN A 122 -8.57 21.37 -4.87
C ASN A 122 -9.27 22.56 -5.53
N ASP A 123 -8.76 23.01 -6.67
CA ASP A 123 -9.34 24.16 -7.37
C ASP A 123 -10.67 23.81 -8.08
N SER A 124 -10.90 22.52 -8.36
CA SER A 124 -12.02 21.98 -9.09
C SER A 124 -12.68 20.81 -8.34
N PRO A 125 -13.36 21.03 -7.18
CA PRO A 125 -14.07 19.98 -6.48
C PRO A 125 -15.27 19.48 -7.31
N ASN A 126 -15.56 18.18 -7.24
CA ASN A 126 -16.70 17.58 -7.91
C ASN A 126 -17.99 17.78 -7.08
N THR A 127 -18.74 18.81 -7.40
CA THR A 127 -20.00 19.13 -6.71
C THR A 127 -21.13 18.14 -7.05
N ASP A 128 -21.06 17.45 -8.19
CA ASP A 128 -22.07 16.48 -8.58
C ASP A 128 -21.99 15.21 -7.70
N SER A 129 -20.80 14.76 -7.37
CA SER A 129 -20.62 13.63 -6.44
C SER A 129 -21.13 13.92 -5.02
N ALA A 130 -21.07 15.19 -4.59
CA ALA A 130 -21.67 15.60 -3.32
C ALA A 130 -23.19 15.46 -3.34
N ARG A 131 -23.83 15.84 -4.44
CA ARG A 131 -25.27 15.70 -4.63
C ARG A 131 -25.71 14.23 -4.72
N GLU A 132 -24.95 13.39 -5.42
CA GLU A 132 -25.18 11.94 -5.47
C GLU A 132 -25.07 11.30 -4.06
N SER A 133 -24.24 11.86 -3.20
CA SER A 133 -24.09 11.43 -1.79
C SER A 133 -25.12 12.03 -0.84
N GLY A 134 -26.14 12.76 -1.37
CA GLY A 134 -27.22 13.35 -0.59
C GLY A 134 -26.90 14.70 0.05
N SER A 135 -25.75 15.31 -0.24
CA SER A 135 -25.43 16.67 0.22
C SER A 135 -25.97 17.70 -0.77
N ASN A 136 -26.76 18.65 -0.29
CA ASN A 136 -27.25 19.80 -1.08
C ASN A 136 -26.30 21.00 -1.05
N LYS A 137 -25.14 20.87 -0.46
CA LYS A 137 -24.18 21.96 -0.27
C LYS A 137 -22.97 21.81 -1.18
N ASP A 138 -22.33 22.94 -1.44
CA ASP A 138 -21.08 22.98 -2.20
C ASP A 138 -19.93 22.43 -1.34
N MET A 139 -19.10 21.58 -1.94
CA MET A 139 -17.91 21.05 -1.29
C MET A 139 -16.88 22.15 -1.04
N LYS A 140 -16.25 22.13 0.14
CA LYS A 140 -15.11 23.00 0.44
C LYS A 140 -13.92 22.60 -0.45
N LYS A 141 -13.19 23.59 -0.96
CA LYS A 141 -11.95 23.37 -1.74
C LYS A 141 -10.79 22.87 -0.89
N ALA A 142 -10.82 23.18 0.39
CA ALA A 142 -9.82 22.71 1.36
C ALA A 142 -10.33 21.48 2.08
N GLU A 143 -9.49 20.41 2.10
CA GLU A 143 -9.77 19.19 2.85
C GLU A 143 -8.49 18.55 3.38
N VAL A 144 -8.61 17.64 4.31
CA VAL A 144 -7.52 16.77 4.78
C VAL A 144 -7.48 15.53 3.88
N LYS A 145 -6.29 15.13 3.44
CA LYS A 145 -6.07 13.88 2.72
C LYS A 145 -5.04 13.05 3.46
N PHE A 146 -5.31 11.75 3.65
CA PHE A 146 -4.31 10.86 4.23
C PHE A 146 -4.36 9.48 3.59
N GLN A 147 -3.24 8.78 3.70
CA GLN A 147 -3.09 7.39 3.26
C GLN A 147 -2.42 6.57 4.35
N LEU A 148 -3.01 5.42 4.63
CA LEU A 148 -2.46 4.36 5.45
C LEU A 148 -2.23 3.14 4.56
N SER A 149 -1.03 2.59 4.58
CA SER A 149 -0.69 1.46 3.73
C SER A 149 0.35 0.57 4.37
N PHE A 150 0.03 -0.71 4.47
CA PHE A 150 0.90 -1.72 5.06
C PHE A 150 0.80 -3.04 4.31
N LYS A 151 1.78 -3.90 4.51
CA LYS A 151 1.78 -5.28 4.03
C LYS A 151 2.43 -6.22 5.02
N VAL A 152 2.12 -7.50 4.85
CA VAL A 152 2.65 -8.60 5.66
C VAL A 152 3.09 -9.72 4.74
N LYS A 153 4.28 -10.25 4.94
CA LYS A 153 4.75 -11.47 4.28
C LYS A 153 4.13 -12.68 4.95
N LEU A 154 3.29 -13.41 4.21
CA LEU A 154 2.63 -14.64 4.70
C LEU A 154 3.49 -15.89 4.46
N TRP A 155 4.17 -15.95 3.31
CA TRP A 155 5.00 -17.07 2.94
C TRP A 155 6.30 -16.56 2.31
N GLN A 156 7.41 -17.14 2.70
CA GLN A 156 8.73 -16.79 2.22
C GLN A 156 9.34 -17.98 1.49
N ASP A 157 10.09 -17.72 0.42
CA ASP A 157 10.84 -18.71 -0.36
C ASP A 157 9.98 -19.90 -0.82
N ILE A 158 8.82 -19.61 -1.40
CA ILE A 158 7.87 -20.63 -1.86
C ILE A 158 8.55 -21.55 -2.87
N LEU A 159 8.51 -22.88 -2.62
CA LEU A 159 9.14 -23.93 -3.43
C LEU A 159 10.67 -23.76 -3.55
N ASP A 160 11.34 -23.27 -2.51
CA ASP A 160 12.79 -22.98 -2.48
C ASP A 160 13.24 -22.06 -3.65
N LYS A 161 12.33 -21.20 -4.08
CA LYS A 161 12.55 -20.15 -5.07
C LYS A 161 12.46 -18.80 -4.41
N GLU A 162 13.13 -17.81 -4.93
CA GLU A 162 13.09 -16.42 -4.44
C GLU A 162 11.72 -15.78 -4.70
N MET A 163 10.67 -16.39 -4.13
CA MET A 163 9.27 -16.06 -4.35
C MET A 163 8.53 -15.97 -3.01
N ASP A 164 7.96 -14.82 -2.71
CA ASP A 164 7.27 -14.53 -1.46
C ASP A 164 5.79 -14.19 -1.70
N LEU A 165 4.92 -14.64 -0.79
CA LEU A 165 3.51 -14.26 -0.79
C LEU A 165 3.27 -13.15 0.21
N TRP A 166 2.65 -12.06 -0.24
CA TRP A 166 2.34 -10.88 0.54
C TRP A 166 0.84 -10.56 0.53
N VAL A 167 0.32 -10.12 1.66
CA VAL A 167 -0.96 -9.43 1.74
C VAL A 167 -0.68 -7.96 1.98
N GLY A 168 -1.24 -7.10 1.14
CA GLY A 168 -1.17 -5.65 1.26
C GLY A 168 -2.55 -5.06 1.54
N TYR A 169 -2.56 -3.89 2.17
CA TYR A 169 -3.75 -3.08 2.36
C TYR A 169 -3.39 -1.62 2.25
N THR A 170 -4.20 -0.88 1.49
CA THR A 170 -4.09 0.58 1.39
C THR A 170 -5.46 1.20 1.63
N GLN A 171 -5.48 2.24 2.44
CA GLN A 171 -6.64 3.10 2.63
C GLN A 171 -6.25 4.53 2.29
N GLN A 172 -7.01 5.19 1.44
CA GLN A 172 -6.86 6.61 1.13
C GLN A 172 -8.16 7.32 1.46
N SER A 173 -8.07 8.38 2.28
CA SER A 173 -9.24 9.11 2.76
C SER A 173 -9.14 10.59 2.46
N PHE A 174 -10.28 11.17 2.09
CA PHE A 174 -10.51 12.58 1.82
C PHE A 174 -11.55 13.09 2.82
N TRP A 175 -11.16 14.02 3.66
CA TRP A 175 -11.93 14.44 4.81
C TRP A 175 -12.20 15.95 4.75
N GLN A 176 -13.47 16.32 4.65
CA GLN A 176 -13.95 17.71 4.67
C GLN A 176 -13.82 18.32 6.08
N PHE A 177 -12.63 18.16 6.68
CA PHE A 177 -12.35 18.57 8.06
C PHE A 177 -12.73 20.01 8.36
N TYR A 178 -12.62 20.90 7.38
CA TYR A 178 -12.91 22.33 7.51
C TYR A 178 -14.36 22.71 7.24
N ASP A 179 -15.23 21.73 7.01
CA ASP A 179 -16.67 21.93 6.85
C ASP A 179 -17.39 21.74 8.20
N PHE A 180 -17.31 22.77 9.05
CA PHE A 180 -17.92 22.75 10.36
C PHE A 180 -19.45 22.85 10.33
N GLU A 181 -20.03 23.27 9.22
CA GLU A 181 -21.48 23.37 9.04
C GLU A 181 -22.14 22.00 8.85
N ASP A 182 -21.41 21.04 8.26
CA ASP A 182 -21.87 19.68 7.99
C ASP A 182 -21.17 18.61 8.85
N SER A 183 -20.75 18.97 10.07
CA SER A 183 -20.09 18.05 11.01
C SER A 183 -18.82 17.39 10.46
N SER A 184 -18.10 18.08 9.56
CA SER A 184 -16.80 17.66 9.03
C SER A 184 -16.78 16.21 8.49
N PRO A 185 -17.58 15.85 7.47
CA PRO A 185 -17.74 14.48 7.02
C PRO A 185 -16.52 13.96 6.23
N PHE A 186 -16.30 12.65 6.27
CA PHE A 186 -15.46 12.00 5.27
C PHE A 186 -16.17 12.03 3.90
N ARG A 187 -15.56 12.71 2.94
CA ARG A 187 -16.09 12.82 1.58
C ARG A 187 -15.94 11.52 0.81
N GLU A 188 -14.76 10.91 0.92
CA GLU A 188 -14.47 9.65 0.26
C GLU A 188 -13.40 8.87 1.03
N THR A 189 -13.53 7.55 1.03
CA THR A 189 -12.48 6.65 1.48
C THR A 189 -12.40 5.48 0.51
N ASN A 190 -11.22 5.22 -0.01
CA ASN A 190 -10.96 4.06 -0.86
C ASN A 190 -10.17 3.02 -0.09
N TYR A 191 -10.62 1.79 -0.14
CA TYR A 191 -10.04 0.60 0.50
C TYR A 191 -9.47 -0.29 -0.58
N GLU A 192 -8.22 -0.71 -0.44
CA GLU A 192 -7.52 -1.49 -1.48
C GLU A 192 -6.72 -2.64 -0.85
N PRO A 193 -7.34 -3.79 -0.55
CA PRO A 193 -6.66 -5.03 -0.22
C PRO A 193 -6.02 -5.67 -1.46
N GLU A 194 -4.82 -6.25 -1.27
CA GLU A 194 -4.02 -6.88 -2.32
C GLU A 194 -3.45 -8.22 -1.84
N LEU A 195 -3.42 -9.21 -2.72
CA LEU A 195 -2.68 -10.46 -2.54
C LEU A 195 -1.63 -10.54 -3.63
N LEU A 196 -0.36 -10.50 -3.28
CA LEU A 196 0.75 -10.33 -4.22
C LEU A 196 1.76 -11.46 -4.08
N LEU A 197 2.05 -12.13 -5.17
CA LEU A 197 3.16 -13.03 -5.32
C LEU A 197 4.35 -12.23 -5.84
N ASN A 198 5.42 -12.12 -5.06
CA ASN A 198 6.61 -11.36 -5.38
C ASN A 198 7.73 -12.28 -5.80
N PHE A 199 8.26 -12.06 -6.99
CA PHE A 199 9.42 -12.75 -7.56
C PHE A 199 10.60 -11.80 -7.51
N LYS A 200 11.66 -12.17 -6.81
CA LYS A 200 12.93 -11.46 -6.87
C LYS A 200 13.59 -11.70 -8.22
N THR A 201 14.16 -10.67 -8.79
CA THR A 201 14.82 -10.72 -10.09
C THR A 201 16.17 -10.03 -10.07
N ASP A 202 17.05 -10.42 -10.99
CA ASP A 202 18.39 -9.84 -11.14
C ASP A 202 18.80 -9.81 -12.63
N TYR A 203 18.06 -9.08 -13.45
CA TYR A 203 18.37 -8.87 -14.85
C TYR A 203 18.68 -7.40 -15.12
N ASN A 204 19.38 -7.12 -16.21
CA ASN A 204 19.68 -5.77 -16.64
C ASN A 204 18.96 -5.44 -17.95
N VAL A 205 18.25 -4.33 -17.98
CA VAL A 205 17.62 -3.80 -19.18
C VAL A 205 17.88 -2.29 -19.30
N LEU A 206 18.47 -1.87 -20.41
CA LEU A 206 18.81 -0.47 -20.68
C LEU A 206 19.62 0.20 -19.55
N GLY A 207 20.45 -0.58 -18.84
CA GLY A 207 21.26 -0.10 -17.72
C GLY A 207 20.51 0.02 -16.39
N PHE A 208 19.24 -0.40 -16.33
CA PHE A 208 18.51 -0.58 -15.09
C PHE A 208 18.58 -2.02 -14.62
N LYS A 209 18.71 -2.22 -13.32
CA LYS A 209 18.63 -3.53 -12.66
C LYS A 209 17.18 -3.84 -12.33
N GLY A 210 16.66 -4.96 -12.86
CA GLY A 210 15.36 -5.51 -12.49
C GLY A 210 15.44 -6.09 -11.08
N ARG A 211 14.60 -5.61 -10.17
CA ARG A 211 14.66 -5.99 -8.76
C ARG A 211 13.60 -7.01 -8.40
N PHE A 212 12.38 -6.82 -8.90
CA PHE A 212 11.27 -7.72 -8.63
C PHE A 212 10.20 -7.64 -9.71
N ILE A 213 9.39 -8.69 -9.76
CA ILE A 213 8.11 -8.74 -10.45
C ILE A 213 7.07 -9.19 -9.43
N ASN A 214 5.96 -8.45 -9.33
CA ASN A 214 4.79 -8.89 -8.56
C ASN A 214 3.67 -9.24 -9.51
N VAL A 215 2.93 -10.30 -9.20
CA VAL A 215 1.65 -10.62 -9.83
C VAL A 215 0.65 -10.90 -8.72
N GLY A 216 -0.58 -10.41 -8.85
CA GLY A 216 -1.54 -10.65 -7.79
C GLY A 216 -2.95 -10.20 -8.09
N LEU A 217 -3.77 -10.32 -7.07
CA LEU A 217 -5.16 -9.89 -7.05
C LEU A 217 -5.27 -8.59 -6.25
N ASN A 218 -6.08 -7.69 -6.74
CA ASN A 218 -6.34 -6.42 -6.11
C ASN A 218 -7.85 -6.14 -6.16
N HIS A 219 -8.42 -5.84 -5.02
CA HIS A 219 -9.77 -5.29 -4.93
C HIS A 219 -9.66 -3.83 -4.51
N GLN A 220 -10.48 -2.96 -5.10
CA GLN A 220 -10.57 -1.58 -4.64
C GLN A 220 -12.05 -1.17 -4.60
N SER A 221 -12.47 -0.61 -3.47
CA SER A 221 -13.86 -0.15 -3.26
C SER A 221 -13.90 1.07 -2.36
N ASN A 222 -15.01 1.82 -2.43
CA ASN A 222 -15.23 2.94 -1.52
C ASN A 222 -16.17 2.59 -0.34
N GLY A 223 -16.67 1.35 -0.26
CA GLY A 223 -17.51 0.90 0.84
C GLY A 223 -18.87 1.59 0.92
N ARG A 224 -19.30 2.24 -0.15
CA ARG A 224 -20.62 2.91 -0.24
C ARG A 224 -21.63 1.98 -0.89
N SER A 225 -22.91 2.34 -0.78
CA SER A 225 -24.04 1.67 -1.40
C SER A 225 -24.69 2.53 -2.48
N GLU A 226 -25.56 1.94 -3.27
CA GLU A 226 -26.41 2.57 -4.27
C GLU A 226 -25.62 3.39 -5.32
N LEU A 227 -26.10 4.58 -5.66
CA LEU A 227 -25.54 5.43 -6.72
C LEU A 227 -24.09 5.89 -6.47
N SER A 228 -23.66 5.90 -5.21
CA SER A 228 -22.31 6.30 -4.83
C SER A 228 -21.34 5.13 -4.63
N SER A 229 -21.81 3.88 -4.79
CA SER A 229 -20.97 2.68 -4.78
C SER A 229 -19.96 2.71 -5.92
N ARG A 230 -18.70 2.38 -5.62
CA ARG A 230 -17.63 2.18 -6.61
C ARG A 230 -16.75 1.04 -6.15
N SER A 231 -16.61 0.04 -7.01
CA SER A 231 -15.70 -1.07 -6.76
C SER A 231 -15.18 -1.68 -8.05
N TRP A 232 -14.03 -2.30 -8.02
CA TRP A 232 -13.50 -3.11 -9.10
C TRP A 232 -12.46 -4.11 -8.62
N ASN A 233 -12.37 -5.22 -9.35
CA ASN A 233 -11.43 -6.29 -9.12
C ASN A 233 -10.40 -6.32 -10.25
N ARG A 234 -9.12 -6.50 -9.91
CA ARG A 234 -8.02 -6.48 -10.89
C ARG A 234 -7.04 -7.61 -10.67
N ILE A 235 -6.51 -8.13 -11.77
CA ILE A 235 -5.21 -8.80 -11.77
C ILE A 235 -4.17 -7.71 -11.96
N VAL A 236 -3.19 -7.62 -11.08
CA VAL A 236 -2.15 -6.59 -11.11
C VAL A 236 -0.78 -7.18 -11.35
N THR A 237 0.06 -6.45 -12.06
CA THR A 237 1.48 -6.77 -12.25
C THR A 237 2.32 -5.53 -11.99
N ASN A 238 3.35 -5.67 -11.15
CA ASN A 238 4.30 -4.59 -10.87
C ASN A 238 5.71 -5.05 -11.21
N LEU A 239 6.47 -4.16 -11.83
CA LEU A 239 7.87 -4.36 -12.20
C LEU A 239 8.73 -3.26 -11.60
N GLY A 240 9.68 -3.62 -10.73
CA GLY A 240 10.61 -2.70 -10.08
C GLY A 240 11.97 -2.71 -10.75
N LEU A 241 12.43 -1.54 -11.20
CA LEU A 241 13.72 -1.33 -11.85
C LEU A 241 14.50 -0.24 -11.10
N GLU A 242 15.80 -0.42 -10.90
CA GLU A 242 16.65 0.56 -10.21
C GLU A 242 17.93 0.84 -10.99
N LYS A 243 18.37 2.10 -10.91
CA LYS A 243 19.67 2.52 -11.41
C LYS A 243 20.18 3.69 -10.56
N ASP A 244 21.30 3.51 -9.88
CA ASP A 244 21.91 4.51 -8.99
C ASP A 244 20.91 5.05 -7.95
N ASN A 245 20.53 6.31 -8.07
CA ASN A 245 19.55 6.97 -7.21
C ASN A 245 18.13 6.99 -7.82
N PHE A 246 17.91 6.34 -8.95
CA PHE A 246 16.60 6.24 -9.60
C PHE A 246 15.96 4.90 -9.33
N ALA A 247 14.67 4.92 -9.00
CA ALA A 247 13.82 3.74 -8.95
C ALA A 247 12.60 3.97 -9.85
N LEU A 248 12.28 2.97 -10.68
CA LEU A 248 11.16 3.00 -11.60
C LEU A 248 10.25 1.83 -11.29
N LEU A 249 8.97 2.11 -11.06
CA LEU A 249 7.94 1.11 -10.85
C LEU A 249 6.91 1.19 -11.98
N LEU A 250 6.85 0.14 -12.78
CA LEU A 250 5.82 -0.01 -13.81
C LEU A 250 4.69 -0.86 -13.22
N LYS A 251 3.47 -0.36 -13.25
CA LYS A 251 2.27 -1.05 -12.78
C LYS A 251 1.31 -1.23 -13.93
N GLY A 252 0.87 -2.45 -14.13
CA GLY A 252 -0.16 -2.80 -15.08
C GLY A 252 -1.30 -3.53 -14.40
N TRP A 253 -2.50 -3.43 -14.97
CA TRP A 253 -3.66 -4.17 -14.47
C TRP A 253 -4.60 -4.60 -15.58
N TYR A 254 -5.27 -5.70 -15.32
CA TYR A 254 -6.40 -6.18 -16.07
C TYR A 254 -7.62 -6.19 -15.16
N ARG A 255 -8.67 -5.46 -15.53
CA ARG A 255 -9.93 -5.48 -14.80
C ARG A 255 -10.60 -6.84 -15.00
N ILE A 256 -11.00 -7.48 -13.91
CA ILE A 256 -11.84 -8.67 -13.95
C ILE A 256 -13.25 -8.19 -14.28
N PRO A 257 -13.85 -8.67 -15.41
CA PRO A 257 -15.18 -8.25 -15.80
C PRO A 257 -16.25 -8.61 -14.76
N GLU A 258 -17.20 -7.74 -14.56
CA GLU A 258 -18.38 -7.93 -13.72
C GLU A 258 -19.64 -7.96 -14.59
N ALA A 259 -20.73 -8.56 -14.10
CA ALA A 259 -21.99 -8.53 -14.81
C ALA A 259 -22.53 -7.08 -14.84
N ALA A 260 -23.20 -6.70 -15.94
CA ALA A 260 -23.59 -5.31 -16.16
C ALA A 260 -24.52 -4.73 -15.06
N GLN A 261 -25.27 -5.60 -14.37
CA GLN A 261 -26.13 -5.21 -13.25
C GLN A 261 -25.37 -4.97 -11.95
N ASP A 262 -24.13 -5.52 -11.84
CA ASP A 262 -23.30 -5.48 -10.63
C ASP A 262 -22.12 -4.50 -10.80
N ASP A 263 -21.98 -3.89 -12.00
CA ASP A 263 -20.87 -3.01 -12.34
C ASP A 263 -21.15 -1.55 -11.94
N ASP A 264 -20.62 -1.16 -10.80
CA ASP A 264 -20.77 0.19 -10.23
C ASP A 264 -20.04 1.29 -11.05
N ASN A 265 -19.11 0.90 -11.92
CA ASN A 265 -18.25 1.84 -12.67
C ASN A 265 -17.85 1.30 -14.05
N PRO A 266 -18.83 1.09 -14.97
CA PRO A 266 -18.64 0.36 -16.22
C PRO A 266 -17.61 0.95 -17.19
N ASN A 267 -17.21 2.18 -17.02
CA ASN A 267 -16.24 2.87 -17.88
C ASN A 267 -15.00 3.38 -17.12
N ILE A 268 -14.65 2.81 -15.98
CA ILE A 268 -13.50 3.25 -15.17
C ILE A 268 -12.18 3.19 -15.96
N GLU A 269 -12.03 2.22 -16.85
CA GLU A 269 -10.84 2.06 -17.71
C GLU A 269 -10.70 3.16 -18.76
N ASP A 270 -11.78 3.88 -19.10
CA ASP A 270 -11.72 5.05 -19.97
C ASP A 270 -11.01 6.25 -19.31
N TYR A 271 -10.86 6.22 -17.99
CA TYR A 271 -10.27 7.29 -17.19
C TYR A 271 -8.95 6.89 -16.54
N LEU A 272 -8.88 5.67 -16.00
CA LEU A 272 -7.70 5.17 -15.31
C LEU A 272 -6.76 4.38 -16.23
N GLY A 273 -7.22 3.97 -17.42
CA GLY A 273 -6.43 3.13 -18.32
C GLY A 273 -6.10 1.76 -17.75
N TYR A 274 -4.94 1.23 -18.14
CA TYR A 274 -4.50 -0.14 -17.85
C TYR A 274 -3.20 -0.21 -17.07
N GLY A 275 -2.69 0.93 -16.63
CA GLY A 275 -1.43 0.98 -15.87
C GLY A 275 -0.98 2.39 -15.53
N GLU A 276 0.09 2.45 -14.74
CA GLU A 276 0.76 3.67 -14.33
C GLU A 276 2.27 3.46 -14.18
N VAL A 277 3.02 4.52 -14.38
CA VAL A 277 4.48 4.54 -14.23
C VAL A 277 4.83 5.47 -13.09
N TRP A 278 5.60 4.96 -12.14
CA TRP A 278 6.19 5.74 -11.05
C TRP A 278 7.70 5.85 -11.23
N GLY A 279 8.21 7.06 -11.22
CA GLY A 279 9.63 7.34 -11.16
C GLY A 279 9.99 7.99 -9.82
N TYR A 280 11.02 7.48 -9.16
CA TYR A 280 11.54 8.08 -7.92
C TYR A 280 12.99 8.46 -8.11
N TYR A 281 13.35 9.63 -7.59
CA TYR A 281 14.74 10.10 -7.50
C TYR A 281 15.09 10.36 -6.03
N LEU A 282 16.11 9.68 -5.54
CA LEU A 282 16.59 9.74 -4.17
C LEU A 282 17.83 10.61 -4.09
N TRP A 283 17.75 11.74 -3.42
CA TRP A 283 18.87 12.66 -3.28
C TRP A 283 19.12 13.01 -1.81
N LYS A 284 20.19 12.48 -1.24
CA LYS A 284 20.47 12.57 0.20
C LYS A 284 19.28 11.99 0.99
N LYS A 285 18.59 12.86 1.76
CA LYS A 285 17.37 12.53 2.51
C LYS A 285 16.11 13.07 1.85
N HIS A 286 16.16 13.47 0.58
CA HIS A 286 15.00 13.89 -0.20
C HIS A 286 14.56 12.76 -1.12
N ARG A 287 13.27 12.61 -1.32
CA ARG A 287 12.69 11.75 -2.34
C ARG A 287 11.74 12.58 -3.21
N PHE A 288 11.99 12.55 -4.50
CA PHE A 288 11.10 13.11 -5.52
C PHE A 288 10.40 11.96 -6.21
N GLY A 289 9.09 12.05 -6.37
CA GLY A 289 8.27 11.06 -7.04
C GLY A 289 7.45 11.69 -8.16
N VAL A 290 7.31 10.96 -9.25
CA VAL A 290 6.43 11.31 -10.38
C VAL A 290 5.63 10.09 -10.75
N MET A 291 4.31 10.21 -10.78
CA MET A 291 3.40 9.21 -11.34
C MET A 291 2.83 9.75 -12.65
N LEU A 292 2.81 8.89 -13.64
CA LEU A 292 2.15 9.13 -14.92
C LEU A 292 1.16 8.01 -15.20
N ARG A 293 -0.06 8.37 -15.54
CA ARG A 293 -1.11 7.46 -15.96
C ARG A 293 -1.81 8.01 -17.18
N ASP A 294 -2.14 7.14 -18.14
CA ASP A 294 -2.82 7.49 -19.39
C ASP A 294 -3.68 6.33 -19.85
N ASN A 295 -4.86 6.62 -20.41
CA ASN A 295 -5.77 5.59 -20.91
C ASN A 295 -5.42 5.08 -22.31
N LEU A 296 -4.42 5.68 -22.97
CA LEU A 296 -3.94 5.35 -24.32
C LEU A 296 -5.04 5.35 -25.41
N LYS A 297 -6.13 6.09 -25.21
CA LYS A 297 -7.28 6.15 -26.13
C LYS A 297 -7.31 7.49 -26.89
N PHE A 298 -7.07 7.46 -28.19
CA PHE A 298 -7.25 8.62 -29.06
C PHE A 298 -8.58 8.52 -29.82
N PRO A 299 -9.37 9.60 -29.93
CA PRO A 299 -9.11 10.98 -29.50
C PRO A 299 -9.57 11.32 -28.06
N ARG A 300 -10.03 10.36 -27.26
CA ARG A 300 -10.53 10.55 -25.90
C ARG A 300 -9.44 10.28 -24.86
N ASN A 301 -8.30 10.93 -25.03
CA ASN A 301 -7.19 10.78 -24.10
C ASN A 301 -7.54 11.35 -22.72
N ARG A 302 -7.30 10.56 -21.68
CA ARG A 302 -7.45 10.92 -20.26
C ARG A 302 -6.32 10.31 -19.46
N GLY A 303 -5.88 11.03 -18.47
CA GLY A 303 -4.77 10.55 -17.65
C GLY A 303 -4.63 11.35 -16.37
N ALA A 304 -3.53 11.12 -15.67
CA ALA A 304 -3.19 11.85 -14.48
C ALA A 304 -1.66 11.95 -14.31
N VAL A 305 -1.26 13.02 -13.65
CA VAL A 305 0.10 13.24 -13.16
C VAL A 305 0.04 13.47 -11.67
N GLN A 306 0.91 12.77 -10.90
CA GLN A 306 1.14 13.09 -9.49
C GLN A 306 2.62 13.40 -9.30
N LEU A 307 2.90 14.50 -8.59
CA LEU A 307 4.23 14.89 -8.19
C LEU A 307 4.33 14.81 -6.68
N GLU A 308 5.45 14.29 -6.19
CA GLU A 308 5.72 14.13 -4.78
C GLU A 308 7.10 14.67 -4.41
N TRP A 309 7.18 15.30 -3.26
CA TRP A 309 8.45 15.67 -2.66
C TRP A 309 8.41 15.42 -1.17
N SER A 310 9.27 14.51 -0.68
CA SER A 310 9.54 14.37 0.74
C SER A 310 10.90 14.96 1.09
N PHE A 311 10.98 15.59 2.26
CA PHE A 311 12.18 16.27 2.74
C PHE A 311 12.34 16.06 4.25
N PRO A 312 13.58 15.98 4.76
CA PRO A 312 13.82 15.68 6.16
C PRO A 312 13.29 16.81 7.06
N MET A 313 12.57 16.44 8.14
CA MET A 313 12.13 17.35 9.19
C MET A 313 12.69 16.93 10.55
N ILE A 314 12.25 15.78 11.04
CA ILE A 314 12.71 15.17 12.30
C ILE A 314 13.00 13.68 12.05
N GLU A 315 13.64 13.01 12.99
CA GLU A 315 14.27 11.69 12.81
C GLU A 315 13.44 10.64 12.06
N ARG A 316 12.11 10.58 12.28
CA ARG A 316 11.22 9.58 11.67
C ARG A 316 10.05 10.19 10.90
N VAL A 317 10.02 11.49 10.74
CA VAL A 317 8.95 12.22 10.05
C VAL A 317 9.59 13.15 9.04
N SER A 318 9.23 12.99 7.78
CA SER A 318 9.61 13.90 6.71
C SER A 318 8.45 14.83 6.35
N GLY A 319 8.76 16.05 5.96
CA GLY A 319 7.79 16.93 5.31
C GLY A 319 7.40 16.35 3.96
N TYR A 320 6.17 16.60 3.56
CA TYR A 320 5.62 16.02 2.34
C TYR A 320 4.76 17.02 1.58
N VAL A 321 5.04 17.17 0.30
CA VAL A 321 4.25 17.94 -0.65
C VAL A 321 3.78 17.01 -1.75
N GLN A 322 2.51 17.07 -2.10
CA GLN A 322 1.90 16.31 -3.18
C GLN A 322 1.10 17.25 -4.09
N TYR A 323 1.28 17.09 -5.39
CA TYR A 323 0.43 17.68 -6.41
C TYR A 323 -0.16 16.58 -7.27
N PHE A 324 -1.47 16.65 -7.50
CA PHE A 324 -2.17 15.74 -8.40
C PHE A 324 -2.97 16.54 -9.43
N SER A 325 -2.89 16.15 -10.70
CA SER A 325 -3.68 16.72 -11.78
C SER A 325 -4.18 15.62 -12.70
N GLY A 326 -5.47 15.60 -12.97
CA GLY A 326 -6.09 14.63 -13.86
C GLY A 326 -7.26 13.86 -13.26
N TYR A 327 -7.50 12.67 -13.81
CA TYR A 327 -8.64 11.80 -13.49
C TYR A 327 -8.26 10.70 -12.49
N GLY A 328 -9.24 10.21 -11.73
CA GLY A 328 -9.08 9.03 -10.90
C GLY A 328 -8.16 9.24 -9.70
N GLU A 329 -8.20 10.39 -9.04
CA GLU A 329 -7.55 10.59 -7.75
C GLU A 329 -8.18 9.71 -6.67
N ASN A 330 -9.48 9.48 -6.77
CA ASN A 330 -10.27 8.57 -5.94
C ASN A 330 -11.38 7.90 -6.78
N LEU A 331 -12.05 6.91 -6.20
CA LEU A 331 -13.07 6.15 -6.92
C LEU A 331 -14.35 6.95 -7.18
N LEU A 332 -14.81 7.75 -6.21
CA LEU A 332 -16.04 8.52 -6.37
C LEU A 332 -15.92 9.52 -7.53
N ASP A 333 -14.77 10.17 -7.64
CA ASP A 333 -14.50 11.21 -8.64
C ASP A 333 -13.74 10.71 -9.87
N TYR A 334 -13.72 9.40 -10.15
CA TYR A 334 -12.87 8.87 -11.23
C TYR A 334 -13.14 9.50 -12.61
N ARG A 335 -14.35 10.00 -12.84
CA ARG A 335 -14.79 10.70 -14.08
C ARG A 335 -14.47 12.18 -14.07
N HIS A 336 -14.09 12.75 -12.93
CA HIS A 336 -13.84 14.18 -12.76
C HIS A 336 -12.33 14.45 -12.71
N SER A 337 -11.88 15.44 -13.50
CA SER A 337 -10.48 15.89 -13.45
C SER A 337 -10.30 16.89 -12.34
N VAL A 338 -9.33 16.66 -11.49
CA VAL A 338 -9.02 17.54 -10.35
C VAL A 338 -7.61 18.11 -10.47
N ASN A 339 -7.41 19.28 -9.86
CA ASN A 339 -6.09 19.84 -9.60
C ASN A 339 -5.96 20.07 -8.09
N ARG A 340 -5.14 19.26 -7.46
CA ARG A 340 -4.97 19.29 -6.02
C ARG A 340 -3.51 19.48 -5.65
N ILE A 341 -3.25 20.40 -4.75
CA ILE A 341 -1.97 20.52 -4.05
C ILE A 341 -2.19 20.27 -2.56
N GLY A 342 -1.26 19.58 -1.92
CA GLY A 342 -1.32 19.31 -0.49
C GLY A 342 0.06 19.40 0.15
N ILE A 343 0.06 19.79 1.43
CA ILE A 343 1.26 19.86 2.27
C ILE A 343 0.99 19.20 3.62
N GLY A 344 1.99 18.50 4.12
CA GLY A 344 1.93 17.81 5.39
C GLY A 344 3.17 17.02 5.68
N PHE A 345 2.99 15.78 6.10
CA PHE A 345 4.10 14.91 6.52
C PHE A 345 3.87 13.47 6.09
N ILE A 346 4.98 12.77 5.93
CA ILE A 346 5.04 11.34 5.67
C ILE A 346 5.67 10.64 6.87
N LEU A 347 4.99 9.61 7.34
CA LEU A 347 5.48 8.74 8.40
C LEU A 347 6.27 7.61 7.74
N ILE A 348 7.50 7.38 8.18
CA ILE A 348 8.37 6.36 7.63
C ILE A 348 8.67 6.64 6.15
N ASP A 349 9.58 7.54 5.91
CA ASP A 349 10.18 7.69 4.59
C ASP A 349 11.36 6.70 4.47
N TRP A 350 11.40 5.97 3.35
CA TRP A 350 12.43 4.94 3.08
C TRP A 350 13.76 5.56 2.62
N ASN A 351 14.11 6.75 3.12
CA ASN A 351 15.35 7.45 2.77
C ASN A 351 16.59 6.88 3.46
#